data_fbebcd3e7e8610694149244b60485227
#
_entry.id   fbebcd3e7e8610694149244b60485227
#
_cell.length_a   1.000
_cell.length_b   1.000
_cell.length_c   1.000
_cell.angle_alpha   90.00
_cell.angle_beta   90.00
_cell.angle_gamma   90.00
#
_symmetry.space_group_name_H-M   'P 1'
#
loop_
_entity.id
_entity.type
_entity.pdbx_description
1 polymer ?
#
loop_
_entity_poly.entity_id
_entity_poly.type
_entity_poly.pdbx_seq_one_letter_code
_entity_poly.pdbx_strand_id
1 'polypeptide(L)'
;MKKPKPNLKINLNKYLLHSSVFAIFTEALKYRFIIDLKLFYLILFINFFLLFKYKKVTLNRFFLSFFAFLFIHGCLTYLWIGIPPNFLLSQILGIALASSYFYNVLKLFTKEEVFILYAKYALILAIIGFPGYFFGFNLNVNYDPRFSSLLTEPAHYAIVVLPACYFYFKRKQYVSFFIIFLSLILSESSIGYIGCALMFILPYINLQRVKYALGVIPFVLVIFYFVYSNNEKVKTRFDDTFESLKVLETGKFDVRTNISTYALLSNLYIAKENFIEHPLGSGIGSHYYMYHNNYKKKMRTPKYLYTLELDDINSKDATSLFIRLISEFGIIGILATFYMIILIVRTFKDKSQIVEQSIGIYILLKLFRDGHYFPPELFFFLLIFYFSYTKSFFFKNEGNLSHN
;
A
#
# COMPACT_ATOMS: atom_id res chain seq x y z
N MET A 1 -54.92 -13.94 -13.39
CA MET A 1 -53.70 -13.57 -14.07
C MET A 1 -52.57 -13.48 -13.03
N LYS A 2 -51.62 -14.43 -12.99
CA LYS A 2 -50.45 -14.39 -12.14
C LYS A 2 -49.43 -13.40 -12.77
N LYS A 3 -49.14 -12.28 -12.10
CA LYS A 3 -48.08 -11.39 -12.53
C LYS A 3 -46.76 -12.17 -12.62
N PRO A 4 -45.97 -12.05 -13.71
CA PRO A 4 -44.68 -12.73 -13.82
C PRO A 4 -43.80 -12.24 -12.69
N LYS A 5 -43.25 -13.17 -11.90
CA LYS A 5 -42.22 -12.84 -10.91
C LYS A 5 -41.03 -12.19 -11.63
N PRO A 6 -40.55 -11.05 -11.17
CA PRO A 6 -39.39 -10.43 -11.77
C PRO A 6 -38.21 -11.42 -11.67
N ASN A 7 -37.73 -11.92 -12.80
CA ASN A 7 -36.52 -12.71 -12.89
C ASN A 7 -35.32 -11.77 -12.60
N LEU A 8 -35.00 -11.56 -11.34
CA LEU A 8 -33.76 -10.94 -10.89
C LEU A 8 -32.60 -11.90 -11.20
N LYS A 9 -32.26 -12.06 -12.47
CA LYS A 9 -30.98 -12.65 -12.86
C LYS A 9 -29.89 -11.66 -12.46
N ILE A 10 -29.34 -11.81 -11.25
CA ILE A 10 -28.14 -11.08 -10.83
C ILE A 10 -27.06 -11.41 -11.85
N ASN A 11 -26.58 -10.39 -12.57
CA ASN A 11 -25.44 -10.56 -13.45
C ASN A 11 -24.20 -10.85 -12.58
N LEU A 12 -23.79 -12.12 -12.51
CA LEU A 12 -22.68 -12.58 -11.68
C LEU A 12 -21.40 -11.77 -11.88
N ASN A 13 -21.10 -11.39 -13.13
CA ASN A 13 -19.91 -10.57 -13.40
C ASN A 13 -20.04 -9.18 -12.72
N LYS A 14 -21.20 -8.54 -12.85
CA LYS A 14 -21.43 -7.25 -12.21
C LYS A 14 -21.36 -7.38 -10.68
N TYR A 15 -21.92 -8.42 -10.10
CA TYR A 15 -21.80 -8.68 -8.67
C TYR A 15 -20.34 -8.87 -8.25
N LEU A 16 -19.57 -9.71 -8.94
CA LEU A 16 -18.16 -9.96 -8.64
C LEU A 16 -17.33 -8.69 -8.73
N LEU A 17 -17.57 -7.83 -9.73
CA LEU A 17 -16.87 -6.57 -9.86
C LEU A 17 -17.17 -5.63 -8.71
N HIS A 18 -18.44 -5.39 -8.42
CA HIS A 18 -18.85 -4.46 -7.36
C HIS A 18 -18.42 -4.95 -5.97
N SER A 19 -18.62 -6.23 -5.65
CA SER A 19 -18.24 -6.79 -4.35
C SER A 19 -16.72 -6.80 -4.15
N SER A 20 -15.93 -7.07 -5.20
CA SER A 20 -14.46 -7.05 -5.13
C SER A 20 -13.92 -5.63 -4.91
N VAL A 21 -14.49 -4.64 -5.58
CA VAL A 21 -14.10 -3.24 -5.39
C VAL A 21 -14.56 -2.74 -4.02
N PHE A 22 -15.76 -3.08 -3.59
CA PHE A 22 -16.26 -2.75 -2.24
C PHE A 22 -15.37 -3.34 -1.14
N ALA A 23 -14.90 -4.57 -1.33
CA ALA A 23 -14.03 -5.26 -0.37
C ALA A 23 -12.78 -4.46 0.01
N ILE A 24 -12.22 -3.64 -0.91
CA ILE A 24 -11.04 -2.82 -0.66
C ILE A 24 -11.28 -1.81 0.48
N PHE A 25 -12.50 -1.31 0.61
CA PHE A 25 -12.89 -0.27 1.56
C PHE A 25 -13.47 -0.83 2.88
N THR A 26 -13.37 -2.15 3.12
CA THR A 26 -13.98 -2.81 4.28
C THR A 26 -13.00 -3.09 5.42
N GLU A 27 -11.83 -2.48 5.43
CA GLU A 27 -10.79 -2.77 6.40
C GLU A 27 -11.24 -2.55 7.85
N ALA A 28 -11.95 -1.46 8.13
CA ALA A 28 -12.44 -1.16 9.46
C ALA A 28 -13.57 -2.11 9.92
N LEU A 29 -14.22 -2.79 8.98
CA LEU A 29 -15.32 -3.70 9.28
C LEU A 29 -14.74 -5.06 9.68
N LYS A 30 -14.46 -5.22 10.97
CA LYS A 30 -13.94 -6.45 11.55
C LYS A 30 -14.84 -6.91 12.69
N TYR A 31 -15.01 -8.22 12.78
CA TYR A 31 -15.69 -8.87 13.88
C TYR A 31 -14.69 -9.70 14.67
N ARG A 32 -14.55 -9.40 15.95
CA ARG A 32 -13.66 -10.14 16.85
C ARG A 32 -14.40 -11.35 17.40
N PHE A 33 -14.01 -12.53 16.94
CA PHE A 33 -14.50 -13.80 17.47
C PHE A 33 -13.35 -14.54 18.17
N ILE A 34 -12.76 -15.56 17.59
CA ILE A 34 -11.51 -16.18 18.05
C ILE A 34 -10.31 -15.46 17.40
N ILE A 35 -10.51 -15.02 16.16
CA ILE A 35 -9.58 -14.22 15.35
C ILE A 35 -10.32 -12.98 14.85
N ASP A 36 -9.58 -11.91 14.54
CA ASP A 36 -10.15 -10.73 13.89
C ASP A 36 -10.57 -11.07 12.45
N LEU A 37 -11.82 -11.46 12.28
CA LEU A 37 -12.40 -11.76 10.97
C LEU A 37 -12.79 -10.44 10.30
N LYS A 38 -11.98 -10.01 9.34
CA LYS A 38 -12.28 -8.84 8.50
C LYS A 38 -13.35 -9.20 7.47
N LEU A 39 -14.32 -8.31 7.23
CA LEU A 39 -15.35 -8.47 6.20
C LEU A 39 -14.75 -8.73 4.82
N PHE A 40 -13.57 -8.17 4.55
CA PHE A 40 -12.77 -8.45 3.36
C PHE A 40 -12.63 -9.94 3.08
N TYR A 41 -12.16 -10.74 4.05
CA TYR A 41 -11.97 -12.18 3.84
C TYR A 41 -13.28 -12.92 3.60
N LEU A 42 -14.36 -12.53 4.27
CA LEU A 42 -15.68 -13.14 4.04
C LEU A 42 -16.13 -12.90 2.59
N ILE A 43 -15.99 -11.68 2.09
CA ILE A 43 -16.31 -11.35 0.70
C ILE A 43 -15.43 -12.16 -0.26
N LEU A 44 -14.13 -12.26 0.00
CA LEU A 44 -13.21 -13.05 -0.82
C LEU A 44 -13.63 -14.53 -0.88
N PHE A 45 -13.95 -15.15 0.25
CA PHE A 45 -14.35 -16.55 0.29
C PHE A 45 -15.65 -16.80 -0.47
N ILE A 46 -16.67 -15.98 -0.26
CA ILE A 46 -17.95 -16.09 -0.98
C ILE A 46 -17.72 -15.96 -2.49
N ASN A 47 -16.99 -14.93 -2.90
CA ASN A 47 -16.72 -14.67 -4.30
C ASN A 47 -15.82 -15.75 -4.92
N PHE A 48 -14.85 -16.28 -4.17
CA PHE A 48 -14.00 -17.39 -4.63
C PHE A 48 -14.82 -18.65 -4.88
N PHE A 49 -15.75 -18.96 -3.98
CA PHE A 49 -16.69 -20.06 -4.16
C PHE A 49 -17.56 -19.87 -5.41
N LEU A 50 -18.07 -18.66 -5.66
CA LEU A 50 -18.82 -18.34 -6.88
C LEU A 50 -17.96 -18.45 -8.14
N LEU A 51 -16.69 -18.05 -8.08
CA LEU A 51 -15.74 -18.23 -9.18
C LEU A 51 -15.50 -19.70 -9.50
N PHE A 52 -15.26 -20.54 -8.49
CA PHE A 52 -15.11 -21.98 -8.69
C PHE A 52 -16.35 -22.64 -9.29
N LYS A 53 -17.53 -22.26 -8.82
CA LYS A 53 -18.80 -22.85 -9.27
C LYS A 53 -19.20 -22.43 -10.68
N TYR A 54 -18.97 -21.17 -11.07
CA TYR A 54 -19.56 -20.60 -12.28
C TYR A 54 -18.53 -20.11 -13.31
N LYS A 55 -17.28 -20.07 -12.97
CA LYS A 55 -16.19 -19.58 -13.83
C LYS A 55 -14.99 -20.51 -13.76
N LYS A 56 -14.14 -20.46 -14.76
CA LYS A 56 -12.89 -21.23 -14.77
C LYS A 56 -11.82 -20.50 -13.98
N VAL A 57 -11.47 -21.01 -12.80
CA VAL A 57 -10.31 -20.55 -12.05
C VAL A 57 -9.04 -21.06 -12.72
N THR A 58 -8.10 -20.16 -12.96
CA THR A 58 -6.80 -20.48 -13.58
C THR A 58 -5.66 -20.01 -12.68
N LEU A 59 -4.62 -20.82 -12.62
CA LEU A 59 -3.33 -20.45 -12.03
C LEU A 59 -2.37 -20.09 -13.16
N ASN A 60 -1.78 -18.90 -13.10
CA ASN A 60 -0.77 -18.49 -14.04
C ASN A 60 0.58 -19.11 -13.65
N ARG A 61 1.38 -19.58 -14.62
CA ARG A 61 2.74 -20.11 -14.40
C ARG A 61 3.63 -19.11 -13.67
N PHE A 62 3.49 -17.83 -13.94
CA PHE A 62 4.22 -16.78 -13.21
C PHE A 62 3.92 -16.81 -11.70
N PHE A 63 2.65 -16.90 -11.30
CA PHE A 63 2.29 -17.02 -9.89
C PHE A 63 2.81 -18.30 -9.25
N LEU A 64 2.76 -19.41 -9.98
CA LEU A 64 3.29 -20.68 -9.48
C LEU A 64 4.79 -20.58 -9.21
N SER A 65 5.55 -20.00 -10.15
CA SER A 65 7.00 -19.75 -9.97
C SER A 65 7.28 -18.77 -8.82
N PHE A 66 6.46 -17.73 -8.69
CA PHE A 66 6.59 -16.78 -7.60
C PHE A 66 6.33 -17.42 -6.23
N PHE A 67 5.28 -18.23 -6.09
CA PHE A 67 5.02 -18.96 -4.85
C PHE A 67 6.07 -20.00 -4.54
N ALA A 68 6.56 -20.71 -5.55
CA ALA A 68 7.68 -21.63 -5.40
C ALA A 68 8.93 -20.92 -4.89
N PHE A 69 9.24 -19.74 -5.45
CA PHE A 69 10.34 -18.90 -4.97
C PHE A 69 10.13 -18.48 -3.51
N LEU A 70 8.97 -17.94 -3.14
CA LEU A 70 8.67 -17.53 -1.77
C LEU A 70 8.81 -18.70 -0.78
N PHE A 71 8.30 -19.87 -1.18
CA PHE A 71 8.35 -21.07 -0.34
C PHE A 71 9.78 -21.60 -0.19
N ILE A 72 10.51 -21.78 -1.30
CA ILE A 72 11.87 -22.30 -1.29
C ILE A 72 12.81 -21.35 -0.54
N HIS A 73 12.80 -20.06 -0.89
CA HIS A 73 13.60 -19.05 -0.21
C HIS A 73 13.26 -18.99 1.29
N GLY A 74 11.98 -18.98 1.62
CA GLY A 74 11.54 -18.96 3.02
C GLY A 74 11.98 -20.22 3.78
N CYS A 75 11.78 -21.42 3.23
CA CYS A 75 12.22 -22.66 3.88
C CYS A 75 13.73 -22.69 4.11
N LEU A 76 14.53 -22.31 3.11
CA LEU A 76 15.99 -22.31 3.23
C LEU A 76 16.47 -21.34 4.32
N THR A 77 15.94 -20.10 4.32
CA THR A 77 16.35 -19.09 5.31
C THR A 77 15.84 -19.42 6.72
N TYR A 78 14.64 -19.94 6.85
CA TYR A 78 14.08 -20.33 8.15
C TYR A 78 14.85 -21.49 8.78
N LEU A 79 15.22 -22.51 7.98
CA LEU A 79 16.05 -23.61 8.46
C LEU A 79 17.44 -23.13 8.86
N TRP A 80 18.03 -22.20 8.10
CA TRP A 80 19.34 -21.65 8.41
C TRP A 80 19.38 -20.81 9.69
N ILE A 81 18.33 -19.98 9.91
CA ILE A 81 18.27 -19.03 11.04
C ILE A 81 17.57 -19.66 12.26
N GLY A 82 16.79 -20.72 12.07
CA GLY A 82 16.02 -21.36 13.15
C GLY A 82 14.70 -20.63 13.46
N ILE A 83 14.05 -20.03 12.45
CA ILE A 83 12.77 -19.31 12.62
C ILE A 83 11.60 -20.31 12.63
N PRO A 84 10.58 -20.13 13.49
CA PRO A 84 9.38 -20.99 13.49
C PRO A 84 8.58 -20.87 12.19
N PRO A 85 8.14 -21.99 11.56
CA PRO A 85 7.52 -21.98 10.22
C PRO A 85 6.14 -21.32 10.14
N ASN A 86 5.48 -21.08 11.26
CA ASN A 86 4.18 -20.43 11.32
C ASN A 86 4.20 -19.00 10.73
N PHE A 87 5.31 -18.26 10.88
CA PHE A 87 5.48 -16.93 10.28
C PHE A 87 5.51 -17.02 8.75
N LEU A 88 6.22 -18.00 8.20
CA LEU A 88 6.29 -18.25 6.75
C LEU A 88 4.92 -18.60 6.17
N LEU A 89 4.26 -19.60 6.74
CA LEU A 89 3.01 -20.15 6.22
C LEU A 89 1.89 -19.12 6.22
N SER A 90 1.76 -18.33 7.29
CA SER A 90 0.72 -17.29 7.40
C SER A 90 0.84 -16.25 6.29
N GLN A 91 2.07 -15.82 5.95
CA GLN A 91 2.29 -14.84 4.89
C GLN A 91 2.02 -15.43 3.50
N ILE A 92 2.53 -16.62 3.21
CA ILE A 92 2.32 -17.27 1.92
C ILE A 92 0.83 -17.54 1.67
N LEU A 93 0.09 -18.03 2.66
CA LEU A 93 -1.35 -18.26 2.53
C LEU A 93 -2.13 -16.98 2.26
N GLY A 94 -1.84 -15.89 2.98
CA GLY A 94 -2.49 -14.59 2.75
C GLY A 94 -2.21 -14.04 1.36
N ILE A 95 -0.95 -14.07 0.92
CA ILE A 95 -0.54 -13.65 -0.42
C ILE A 95 -1.20 -14.51 -1.50
N ALA A 96 -1.18 -15.83 -1.34
CA ALA A 96 -1.75 -16.78 -2.30
C ALA A 96 -3.26 -16.57 -2.46
N LEU A 97 -3.98 -16.41 -1.34
CA LEU A 97 -5.42 -16.18 -1.36
C LEU A 97 -5.76 -14.85 -2.07
N ALA A 98 -5.17 -13.74 -1.63
CA ALA A 98 -5.49 -12.43 -2.17
C ALA A 98 -5.08 -12.29 -3.65
N SER A 99 -3.85 -12.72 -4.01
CA SER A 99 -3.37 -12.62 -5.39
C SER A 99 -4.14 -13.54 -6.35
N SER A 100 -4.41 -14.80 -5.97
CA SER A 100 -5.18 -15.74 -6.82
C SER A 100 -6.61 -15.26 -7.00
N TYR A 101 -7.22 -14.71 -5.96
CA TYR A 101 -8.57 -14.16 -6.04
C TYR A 101 -8.63 -12.99 -7.03
N PHE A 102 -7.86 -11.94 -6.82
CA PHE A 102 -7.90 -10.77 -7.68
C PHE A 102 -7.44 -11.08 -9.11
N TYR A 103 -6.48 -11.98 -9.31
CA TYR A 103 -6.11 -12.45 -10.64
C TYR A 103 -7.30 -13.00 -11.41
N ASN A 104 -8.10 -13.87 -10.77
CA ASN A 104 -9.23 -14.52 -11.42
C ASN A 104 -10.45 -13.61 -11.62
N VAL A 105 -10.65 -12.63 -10.75
CA VAL A 105 -11.71 -11.63 -10.92
C VAL A 105 -11.33 -10.61 -11.98
N LEU A 106 -10.15 -9.97 -11.84
CA LEU A 106 -9.77 -8.82 -12.68
C LEU A 106 -9.58 -9.18 -14.15
N LYS A 107 -9.18 -10.43 -14.46
CA LYS A 107 -9.09 -10.89 -15.87
C LYS A 107 -10.45 -10.90 -16.61
N LEU A 108 -11.58 -10.81 -15.89
CA LEU A 108 -12.92 -10.78 -16.48
C LEU A 108 -13.32 -9.39 -16.99
N PHE A 109 -12.54 -8.35 -16.68
CA PHE A 109 -12.90 -6.96 -16.90
C PHE A 109 -11.74 -6.18 -17.54
N THR A 110 -12.06 -5.02 -18.11
CA THR A 110 -11.03 -4.09 -18.55
C THR A 110 -10.49 -3.30 -17.37
N LYS A 111 -9.23 -2.86 -17.45
CA LYS A 111 -8.59 -2.05 -16.39
C LYS A 111 -9.36 -0.75 -16.14
N GLU A 112 -9.90 -0.14 -17.20
CA GLU A 112 -10.67 1.09 -17.16
C GLU A 112 -11.98 0.91 -16.40
N GLU A 113 -12.76 -0.15 -16.69
CA GLU A 113 -14.01 -0.46 -15.95
C GLU A 113 -13.76 -0.61 -14.46
N VAL A 114 -12.75 -1.42 -14.13
CA VAL A 114 -12.37 -1.69 -12.73
C VAL A 114 -11.96 -0.41 -12.03
N PHE A 115 -11.09 0.38 -12.65
CA PHE A 115 -10.55 1.57 -12.03
C PHE A 115 -11.57 2.71 -11.92
N ILE A 116 -12.45 2.87 -12.91
CA ILE A 116 -13.56 3.83 -12.84
C ILE A 116 -14.49 3.47 -11.68
N LEU A 117 -14.80 2.19 -11.51
CA LEU A 117 -15.64 1.76 -10.40
C LEU A 117 -14.97 1.99 -9.05
N TYR A 118 -13.68 1.63 -8.93
CA TYR A 118 -12.88 1.93 -7.74
C TYR A 118 -12.89 3.42 -7.41
N ALA A 119 -12.65 4.30 -8.38
CA ALA A 119 -12.64 5.73 -8.18
C ALA A 119 -14.00 6.26 -7.70
N LYS A 120 -15.12 5.71 -8.21
CA LYS A 120 -16.47 6.03 -7.73
C LYS A 120 -16.67 5.63 -6.27
N TYR A 121 -16.22 4.43 -5.86
CA TYR A 121 -16.32 4.00 -4.46
C TYR A 121 -15.44 4.86 -3.55
N ALA A 122 -14.23 5.23 -3.98
CA ALA A 122 -13.37 6.15 -3.25
C ALA A 122 -14.03 7.54 -3.05
N LEU A 123 -14.71 8.05 -4.08
CA LEU A 123 -15.47 9.30 -3.98
C LEU A 123 -16.65 9.18 -3.00
N ILE A 124 -17.42 8.08 -3.07
CA ILE A 124 -18.51 7.81 -2.14
C ILE A 124 -17.99 7.73 -0.70
N LEU A 125 -16.85 7.04 -0.50
CA LEU A 125 -16.20 6.93 0.79
C LEU A 125 -15.82 8.32 1.34
N ALA A 126 -15.23 9.19 0.51
CA ALA A 126 -14.91 10.56 0.91
C ALA A 126 -16.18 11.34 1.30
N ILE A 127 -17.26 11.26 0.50
CA ILE A 127 -18.53 11.95 0.79
C ILE A 127 -19.13 11.47 2.11
N ILE A 128 -19.18 10.16 2.35
CA ILE A 128 -19.71 9.57 3.60
C ILE A 128 -18.88 10.01 4.81
N GLY A 129 -17.57 10.23 4.64
CA GLY A 129 -16.71 10.64 5.74
C GLY A 129 -16.95 12.06 6.23
N PHE A 130 -17.43 12.99 5.39
CA PHE A 130 -17.64 14.39 5.80
C PHE A 130 -18.67 14.57 6.92
N PRO A 131 -19.88 13.97 6.88
CA PRO A 131 -20.80 14.03 8.01
C PRO A 131 -20.19 13.50 9.30
N GLY A 132 -19.45 12.38 9.22
CA GLY A 132 -18.73 11.82 10.37
C GLY A 132 -17.73 12.80 10.97
N TYR A 133 -16.95 13.44 10.12
CA TYR A 133 -15.93 14.42 10.53
C TYR A 133 -16.53 15.70 11.14
N PHE A 134 -17.52 16.31 10.48
CA PHE A 134 -18.07 17.60 10.92
C PHE A 134 -19.07 17.49 12.06
N PHE A 135 -19.83 16.39 12.17
CA PHE A 135 -20.86 16.19 13.19
C PHE A 135 -20.45 15.21 14.29
N GLY A 136 -19.21 14.72 14.27
CA GLY A 136 -18.71 13.81 15.29
C GLY A 136 -19.31 12.39 15.24
N PHE A 137 -19.99 12.00 14.16
CA PHE A 137 -20.47 10.64 13.95
C PHE A 137 -19.31 9.72 13.55
N ASN A 138 -18.51 9.31 14.52
CA ASN A 138 -17.39 8.44 14.24
C ASN A 138 -17.88 6.99 14.09
N LEU A 139 -17.78 6.46 12.88
CA LEU A 139 -18.06 5.05 12.56
C LEU A 139 -16.89 4.14 12.97
N ASN A 140 -15.75 4.71 13.35
CA ASN A 140 -14.56 4.00 13.79
C ASN A 140 -14.57 3.73 15.29
N VAL A 141 -14.19 2.51 15.67
CA VAL A 141 -14.01 2.07 17.06
C VAL A 141 -12.89 2.86 17.76
N ASN A 142 -11.89 3.31 17.00
CA ASN A 142 -10.80 4.15 17.50
C ASN A 142 -11.12 5.60 17.15
N TYR A 143 -11.42 6.40 18.18
CA TYR A 143 -11.65 7.83 18.01
C TYR A 143 -10.36 8.52 17.56
N ASP A 144 -10.28 8.91 16.29
CA ASP A 144 -9.26 9.81 15.76
C ASP A 144 -9.99 11.07 15.25
N PRO A 145 -9.65 12.28 15.74
CA PRO A 145 -10.32 13.51 15.30
C PRO A 145 -10.02 13.85 13.84
N ARG A 146 -9.04 13.20 13.23
CA ARG A 146 -8.66 13.41 11.83
C ARG A 146 -9.58 12.61 10.90
N PHE A 147 -9.68 13.08 9.65
CA PHE A 147 -10.53 12.43 8.66
C PHE A 147 -9.98 11.05 8.25
N SER A 148 -10.76 10.00 8.46
CA SER A 148 -10.45 8.63 8.04
C SER A 148 -11.62 7.90 7.36
N SER A 149 -12.83 8.49 7.38
CA SER A 149 -14.07 7.91 6.86
C SER A 149 -14.33 6.50 7.45
N LEU A 150 -14.51 5.47 6.61
CA LEU A 150 -14.72 4.09 7.02
C LEU A 150 -13.41 3.28 7.18
N LEU A 151 -12.24 3.89 7.09
CA LEU A 151 -10.97 3.21 7.28
C LEU A 151 -10.44 3.44 8.70
N THR A 152 -9.58 2.53 9.17
CA THR A 152 -9.13 2.52 10.57
C THR A 152 -8.24 3.69 10.93
N GLU A 153 -7.42 4.15 9.96
CA GLU A 153 -6.42 5.19 10.18
C GLU A 153 -6.43 6.23 9.05
N PRO A 154 -6.19 7.53 9.37
CA PRO A 154 -6.05 8.58 8.36
C PRO A 154 -4.95 8.31 7.34
N ALA A 155 -3.86 7.67 7.76
CA ALA A 155 -2.75 7.32 6.87
C ALA A 155 -3.16 6.27 5.83
N HIS A 156 -3.87 5.23 6.26
CA HIS A 156 -4.37 4.20 5.36
C HIS A 156 -5.44 4.76 4.42
N TYR A 157 -6.37 5.59 4.96
CA TYR A 157 -7.33 6.33 4.13
C TYR A 157 -6.64 7.07 2.99
N ALA A 158 -5.61 7.85 3.32
CA ALA A 158 -4.88 8.65 2.33
C ALA A 158 -4.25 7.77 1.24
N ILE A 159 -3.58 6.66 1.61
CA ILE A 159 -2.94 5.74 0.67
C ILE A 159 -3.97 5.13 -0.29
N VAL A 160 -5.12 4.69 0.25
CA VAL A 160 -6.16 3.99 -0.54
C VAL A 160 -6.92 4.93 -1.46
N VAL A 161 -7.10 6.21 -1.11
CA VAL A 161 -7.96 7.13 -1.85
C VAL A 161 -7.18 8.01 -2.84
N LEU A 162 -5.89 8.22 -2.60
CA LEU A 162 -5.06 9.09 -3.45
C LEU A 162 -5.00 8.69 -4.92
N PRO A 163 -4.96 7.39 -5.32
CA PRO A 163 -5.01 7.02 -6.74
C PRO A 163 -6.26 7.52 -7.44
N ALA A 164 -7.42 7.52 -6.76
CA ALA A 164 -8.65 8.08 -7.31
C ALA A 164 -8.60 9.61 -7.44
N CYS A 165 -7.95 10.29 -6.49
CA CYS A 165 -7.71 11.74 -6.55
C CYS A 165 -6.92 12.11 -7.81
N TYR A 166 -5.79 11.42 -8.05
CA TYR A 166 -4.97 11.62 -9.24
C TYR A 166 -5.73 11.31 -10.54
N PHE A 167 -6.49 10.23 -10.57
CA PHE A 167 -7.30 9.83 -11.72
C PHE A 167 -8.33 10.90 -12.10
N TYR A 168 -9.10 11.43 -11.14
CA TYR A 168 -10.05 12.51 -11.38
C TYR A 168 -9.37 13.80 -11.83
N PHE A 169 -8.23 14.15 -11.23
CA PHE A 169 -7.41 15.30 -11.65
C PHE A 169 -7.01 15.20 -13.13
N LYS A 170 -6.45 14.04 -13.53
CA LYS A 170 -6.01 13.81 -14.92
C LYS A 170 -7.15 13.75 -15.93
N ARG A 171 -8.33 13.29 -15.50
CA ARG A 171 -9.54 13.28 -16.33
C ARG A 171 -10.30 14.61 -16.32
N LYS A 172 -9.77 15.65 -15.66
CA LYS A 172 -10.40 16.99 -15.55
C LYS A 172 -11.78 16.95 -14.89
N GLN A 173 -12.06 15.95 -14.06
CA GLN A 173 -13.29 15.84 -13.27
C GLN A 173 -13.09 16.58 -11.94
N TYR A 174 -13.02 17.91 -12.03
CA TYR A 174 -12.56 18.76 -10.92
C TYR A 174 -13.42 18.68 -9.68
N VAL A 175 -14.75 18.53 -9.79
CA VAL A 175 -15.64 18.42 -8.62
C VAL A 175 -15.25 17.18 -7.80
N SER A 176 -15.16 16.01 -8.43
CA SER A 176 -14.76 14.77 -7.75
C SER A 176 -13.33 14.86 -7.20
N PHE A 177 -12.43 15.49 -7.96
CA PHE A 177 -11.06 15.76 -7.51
C PHE A 177 -11.04 16.59 -6.24
N PHE A 178 -11.74 17.74 -6.20
CA PHE A 178 -11.74 18.63 -5.04
C PHE A 178 -12.37 18.01 -3.80
N ILE A 179 -13.42 17.21 -3.94
CA ILE A 179 -14.02 16.48 -2.82
C ILE A 179 -13.00 15.53 -2.17
N ILE A 180 -12.34 14.71 -2.99
CA ILE A 180 -11.33 13.76 -2.47
C ILE A 180 -10.09 14.52 -1.97
N PHE A 181 -9.63 15.55 -2.67
CA PHE A 181 -8.48 16.33 -2.27
C PHE A 181 -8.71 17.03 -0.93
N LEU A 182 -9.90 17.60 -0.72
CA LEU A 182 -10.27 18.19 0.57
C LEU A 182 -10.25 17.14 1.69
N SER A 183 -10.80 15.95 1.46
CA SER A 183 -10.77 14.87 2.44
C SER A 183 -9.35 14.41 2.78
N LEU A 184 -8.42 14.43 1.80
CA LEU A 184 -7.00 14.15 2.03
C LEU A 184 -6.33 15.23 2.89
N ILE A 185 -6.67 16.51 2.69
CA ILE A 185 -6.16 17.60 3.54
C ILE A 185 -6.67 17.43 4.98
N LEU A 186 -7.97 17.16 5.15
CA LEU A 186 -8.59 16.96 6.47
C LEU A 186 -8.11 15.68 7.18
N SER A 187 -7.51 14.75 6.46
CA SER A 187 -6.91 13.57 7.06
C SER A 187 -5.66 13.88 7.90
N GLU A 188 -5.07 15.06 7.73
CA GLU A 188 -3.85 15.50 8.42
C GLU A 188 -2.75 14.42 8.43
N SER A 189 -2.73 13.62 7.39
CA SER A 189 -1.79 12.50 7.26
C SER A 189 -0.54 12.95 6.52
N SER A 190 0.63 12.79 7.14
CA SER A 190 1.91 13.08 6.49
C SER A 190 2.09 12.30 5.18
N ILE A 191 1.65 11.04 5.14
CA ILE A 191 1.71 10.23 3.92
C ILE A 191 0.74 10.74 2.86
N GLY A 192 -0.42 11.28 3.26
CA GLY A 192 -1.37 11.94 2.36
C GLY A 192 -0.76 13.19 1.72
N TYR A 193 -0.06 14.02 2.49
CA TYR A 193 0.63 15.20 1.96
C TYR A 193 1.79 14.83 1.03
N ILE A 194 2.59 13.81 1.37
CA ILE A 194 3.63 13.28 0.47
C ILE A 194 3.00 12.79 -0.83
N GLY A 195 1.89 12.07 -0.74
CA GLY A 195 1.16 11.58 -1.91
C GLY A 195 0.61 12.69 -2.79
N CYS A 196 0.04 13.75 -2.20
CA CYS A 196 -0.37 14.94 -2.93
C CYS A 196 0.82 15.60 -3.63
N ALA A 197 1.97 15.73 -2.97
CA ALA A 197 3.18 16.25 -3.59
C ALA A 197 3.64 15.39 -4.77
N LEU A 198 3.69 14.06 -4.60
CA LEU A 198 4.02 13.12 -5.67
C LEU A 198 3.05 13.23 -6.85
N MET A 199 1.76 13.38 -6.61
CA MET A 199 0.73 13.56 -7.63
C MET A 199 1.02 14.76 -8.56
N PHE A 200 1.54 15.84 -8.01
CA PHE A 200 1.89 17.03 -8.79
C PHE A 200 3.30 16.97 -9.38
N ILE A 201 4.26 16.29 -8.75
CA ILE A 201 5.66 16.27 -9.17
C ILE A 201 5.91 15.19 -10.26
N LEU A 202 5.42 13.96 -10.06
CA LEU A 202 5.74 12.82 -10.93
C LEU A 202 5.40 13.03 -12.42
N PRO A 203 4.29 13.70 -12.80
CA PRO A 203 4.00 13.98 -14.22
C PRO A 203 5.02 14.87 -14.94
N TYR A 204 5.87 15.54 -14.16
CA TYR A 204 6.91 16.43 -14.69
C TYR A 204 8.31 15.83 -14.67
N ILE A 205 8.49 14.62 -14.14
CA ILE A 205 9.75 13.88 -14.18
C ILE A 205 10.00 13.39 -15.62
N ASN A 206 10.25 14.34 -16.52
CA ASN A 206 10.79 14.08 -17.85
C ASN A 206 12.13 14.82 -17.94
N LEU A 207 13.16 14.14 -18.48
CA LEU A 207 14.51 14.72 -18.62
C LEU A 207 14.52 16.12 -19.24
N GLN A 208 13.59 16.40 -20.17
CA GLN A 208 13.42 17.74 -20.76
C GLN A 208 12.80 18.78 -19.81
N ARG A 209 12.08 18.34 -18.78
CA ARG A 209 11.38 19.22 -17.83
C ARG A 209 12.04 19.28 -16.46
N VAL A 210 13.03 18.41 -16.18
CA VAL A 210 13.84 18.45 -14.94
C VAL A 210 14.45 19.83 -14.70
N LYS A 211 14.84 20.54 -15.74
CA LYS A 211 15.33 21.94 -15.63
C LYS A 211 14.31 22.89 -15.00
N TYR A 212 13.00 22.67 -15.25
CA TYR A 212 11.94 23.47 -14.61
C TYR A 212 11.72 23.05 -13.16
N ALA A 213 11.80 21.73 -12.88
CA ALA A 213 11.75 21.24 -11.50
C ALA A 213 12.92 21.77 -10.67
N LEU A 214 14.14 21.82 -11.25
CA LEU A 214 15.31 22.43 -10.61
C LEU A 214 15.11 23.93 -10.34
N GLY A 215 14.39 24.65 -11.19
CA GLY A 215 14.02 26.05 -10.94
C GLY A 215 13.00 26.23 -9.80
N VAL A 216 12.16 25.24 -9.53
CA VAL A 216 11.15 25.28 -8.44
C VAL A 216 11.76 24.90 -7.09
N ILE A 217 12.80 24.06 -7.06
CA ILE A 217 13.44 23.60 -5.82
C ILE A 217 13.87 24.78 -4.90
N PRO A 218 14.56 25.82 -5.38
CA PRO A 218 14.93 26.95 -4.52
C PRO A 218 13.71 27.61 -3.88
N PHE A 219 12.62 27.74 -4.63
CA PHE A 219 11.39 28.34 -4.12
C PHE A 219 10.73 27.48 -3.03
N VAL A 220 10.70 26.17 -3.23
CA VAL A 220 10.21 25.21 -2.21
C VAL A 220 11.11 25.25 -0.96
N LEU A 221 12.42 25.34 -1.12
CA LEU A 221 13.36 25.46 0.00
C LEU A 221 13.16 26.75 0.79
N VAL A 222 12.89 27.88 0.12
CA VAL A 222 12.58 29.15 0.77
C VAL A 222 11.28 29.06 1.56
N ILE A 223 10.22 28.49 0.99
CA ILE A 223 8.94 28.27 1.70
C ILE A 223 9.17 27.35 2.90
N PHE A 224 9.89 26.24 2.69
CA PHE A 224 10.22 25.30 3.77
C PHE A 224 11.01 26.01 4.90
N TYR A 225 12.03 26.77 4.56
CA TYR A 225 12.81 27.55 5.53
C TYR A 225 11.94 28.53 6.29
N PHE A 226 11.02 29.22 5.61
CA PHE A 226 10.08 30.14 6.26
C PHE A 226 9.16 29.40 7.25
N VAL A 227 8.58 28.27 6.85
CA VAL A 227 7.71 27.43 7.71
C VAL A 227 8.51 26.86 8.88
N TYR A 228 9.70 26.33 8.62
CA TYR A 228 10.62 25.81 9.64
C TYR A 228 11.01 26.88 10.67
N SER A 229 11.30 28.09 10.23
CA SER A 229 11.74 29.18 11.11
C SER A 229 10.61 29.79 11.95
N ASN A 230 9.35 29.76 11.45
CA ASN A 230 8.22 30.41 12.09
C ASN A 230 7.27 29.46 12.82
N ASN A 231 7.44 28.14 12.69
CA ASN A 231 6.58 27.15 13.32
C ASN A 231 7.39 26.18 14.18
N GLU A 232 7.38 26.41 15.49
CA GLU A 232 8.12 25.58 16.45
C GLU A 232 7.76 24.10 16.38
N LYS A 233 6.49 23.74 16.12
CA LYS A 233 6.08 22.33 15.98
C LYS A 233 6.73 21.66 14.77
N VAL A 234 6.84 22.38 13.65
CA VAL A 234 7.50 21.87 12.44
C VAL A 234 9.00 21.77 12.67
N LYS A 235 9.60 22.79 13.27
CA LYS A 235 11.02 22.80 13.62
C LYS A 235 11.38 21.63 14.53
N THR A 236 10.70 21.48 15.66
CA THR A 236 10.95 20.38 16.62
C THR A 236 10.82 19.00 15.96
N ARG A 237 9.77 18.78 15.16
CA ARG A 237 9.58 17.50 14.46
C ARG A 237 10.70 17.22 13.45
N PHE A 238 11.17 18.24 12.77
CA PHE A 238 12.22 18.09 11.78
C PHE A 238 13.57 17.80 12.48
N ASP A 239 13.91 18.58 13.50
CA ASP A 239 15.14 18.41 14.28
C ASP A 239 15.16 17.04 14.98
N ASP A 240 14.08 16.64 15.65
CA ASP A 240 13.93 15.32 16.26
C ASP A 240 14.14 14.18 15.25
N THR A 241 13.62 14.35 14.02
CA THR A 241 13.77 13.34 12.97
C THR A 241 15.23 13.24 12.52
N PHE A 242 15.91 14.37 12.32
CA PHE A 242 17.32 14.40 11.93
C PHE A 242 18.24 13.85 13.02
N GLU A 243 18.02 14.21 14.26
CA GLU A 243 18.79 13.68 15.39
C GLU A 243 18.58 12.17 15.54
N SER A 244 17.36 11.70 15.33
CA SER A 244 17.03 10.29 15.41
C SER A 244 17.67 9.44 14.30
N LEU A 245 18.12 10.02 13.18
CA LEU A 245 18.86 9.27 12.15
C LEU A 245 20.16 8.65 12.68
N LYS A 246 20.77 9.22 13.71
CA LYS A 246 21.96 8.68 14.36
C LYS A 246 21.73 7.28 14.96
N VAL A 247 20.46 6.88 15.17
CA VAL A 247 20.14 5.53 15.63
C VAL A 247 20.61 4.45 14.65
N LEU A 248 20.65 4.76 13.35
CA LEU A 248 21.09 3.81 12.34
C LEU A 248 22.56 3.41 12.51
N GLU A 249 23.36 4.23 13.16
CA GLU A 249 24.77 3.94 13.47
C GLU A 249 24.95 3.46 14.92
N THR A 250 24.28 4.12 15.85
CA THR A 250 24.53 3.94 17.29
C THR A 250 23.59 2.95 17.97
N GLY A 251 22.44 2.64 17.37
CA GLY A 251 21.36 1.89 18.01
C GLY A 251 20.63 2.65 19.12
N LYS A 252 20.92 3.96 19.32
CA LYS A 252 20.38 4.72 20.46
C LYS A 252 19.43 5.80 19.98
N PHE A 253 18.18 5.76 20.46
CA PHE A 253 17.20 6.83 20.26
C PHE A 253 17.37 7.94 21.29
N ASP A 254 17.05 9.17 20.89
CA ASP A 254 16.87 10.28 21.82
C ASP A 254 15.61 10.08 22.68
N VAL A 255 15.62 10.66 23.88
CA VAL A 255 14.50 10.58 24.85
C VAL A 255 13.22 11.22 24.28
N ARG A 256 13.36 12.18 23.36
CA ARG A 256 12.26 12.97 22.77
C ARG A 256 11.81 12.47 21.39
N THR A 257 12.39 11.38 20.88
CA THR A 257 12.02 10.86 19.55
C THR A 257 10.52 10.65 19.45
N ASN A 258 9.85 11.28 18.49
CA ASN A 258 8.41 11.12 18.30
C ASN A 258 8.04 9.70 17.83
N ILE A 259 6.81 9.25 18.13
CA ILE A 259 6.32 7.88 17.88
C ILE A 259 6.45 7.49 16.39
N SER A 260 6.12 8.40 15.47
CA SER A 260 6.17 8.09 14.02
C SER A 260 7.60 7.91 13.51
N THR A 261 8.53 8.72 13.99
CA THR A 261 9.96 8.61 13.70
C THR A 261 10.53 7.34 14.31
N TYR A 262 10.17 7.04 15.56
CA TYR A 262 10.57 5.80 16.21
C TYR A 262 10.08 4.58 15.44
N ALA A 263 8.79 4.53 15.04
CA ALA A 263 8.23 3.43 14.27
C ALA A 263 9.00 3.18 12.96
N LEU A 264 9.37 4.25 12.23
CA LEU A 264 10.12 4.13 10.99
C LEU A 264 11.56 3.70 11.22
N LEU A 265 12.28 4.40 12.10
CA LEU A 265 13.72 4.21 12.28
C LEU A 265 14.07 2.96 13.08
N SER A 266 13.21 2.51 14.01
CA SER A 266 13.43 1.23 14.70
C SER A 266 13.35 0.06 13.72
N ASN A 267 12.33 0.03 12.87
CA ASN A 267 12.20 -1.01 11.86
C ASN A 267 13.30 -0.93 10.78
N LEU A 268 13.72 0.28 10.40
CA LEU A 268 14.84 0.46 9.48
C LEU A 268 16.18 0.01 10.08
N TYR A 269 16.42 0.30 11.37
CA TYR A 269 17.60 -0.19 12.09
C TYR A 269 17.63 -1.71 12.11
N ILE A 270 16.52 -2.36 12.47
CA ILE A 270 16.39 -3.81 12.47
C ILE A 270 16.62 -4.39 11.07
N ALA A 271 16.03 -3.78 10.03
CA ALA A 271 16.23 -4.24 8.66
C ALA A 271 17.68 -4.10 8.20
N LYS A 272 18.36 -3.02 8.60
CA LYS A 272 19.79 -2.81 8.35
C LYS A 272 20.65 -3.89 9.01
N GLU A 273 20.47 -4.12 10.32
CA GLU A 273 21.23 -5.14 11.04
C GLU A 273 20.97 -6.54 10.45
N ASN A 274 19.71 -6.85 10.13
CA ASN A 274 19.36 -8.10 9.48
C ASN A 274 19.99 -8.24 8.10
N PHE A 275 20.03 -7.18 7.31
CA PHE A 275 20.67 -7.18 5.98
C PHE A 275 22.18 -7.41 6.06
N ILE A 276 22.86 -6.84 7.07
CA ILE A 276 24.31 -7.03 7.28
C ILE A 276 24.61 -8.49 7.62
N GLU A 277 23.82 -9.11 8.50
CA GLU A 277 24.02 -10.51 8.92
C GLU A 277 23.47 -11.51 7.87
N HIS A 278 22.39 -11.14 7.17
CA HIS A 278 21.69 -11.97 6.18
C HIS A 278 21.48 -11.20 4.87
N PRO A 279 22.49 -11.05 3.99
CA PRO A 279 22.36 -10.25 2.76
C PRO A 279 21.31 -10.74 1.77
N LEU A 280 20.92 -12.02 1.82
CA LEU A 280 19.82 -12.59 1.04
C LEU A 280 18.46 -12.47 1.75
N GLY A 281 18.43 -11.84 2.92
CA GLY A 281 17.27 -11.71 3.77
C GLY A 281 17.02 -12.92 4.67
N SER A 282 16.10 -12.77 5.62
CA SER A 282 15.74 -13.81 6.59
C SER A 282 14.46 -14.60 6.23
N GLY A 283 13.89 -14.36 5.04
CA GLY A 283 12.69 -15.04 4.55
C GLY A 283 11.39 -14.29 4.84
N ILE A 284 10.39 -14.57 4.02
CA ILE A 284 9.10 -13.87 4.11
C ILE A 284 8.43 -14.08 5.48
N GLY A 285 7.94 -13.00 6.10
CA GLY A 285 7.29 -13.00 7.41
C GLY A 285 8.24 -12.99 8.60
N SER A 286 9.56 -13.02 8.38
CA SER A 286 10.57 -13.12 9.44
C SER A 286 10.85 -11.82 10.18
N HIS A 287 10.54 -10.64 9.61
CA HIS A 287 10.93 -9.35 10.18
C HIS A 287 10.53 -9.20 11.65
N TYR A 288 9.29 -9.57 12.00
CA TYR A 288 8.80 -9.52 13.40
C TYR A 288 9.65 -10.41 14.33
N TYR A 289 9.98 -11.63 13.90
CA TYR A 289 10.82 -12.54 14.67
C TYR A 289 12.22 -11.97 14.87
N MET A 290 12.85 -11.47 13.80
CA MET A 290 14.18 -10.86 13.84
C MET A 290 14.20 -9.61 14.72
N TYR A 291 13.13 -8.80 14.67
CA TYR A 291 12.95 -7.65 15.56
C TYR A 291 13.05 -8.07 17.02
N HIS A 292 12.21 -9.00 17.47
CA HIS A 292 12.06 -9.35 18.89
C HIS A 292 13.20 -10.21 19.42
N ASN A 293 13.65 -11.21 18.67
CA ASN A 293 14.56 -12.21 19.19
C ASN A 293 16.03 -11.86 18.97
N ASN A 294 16.36 -11.13 17.87
CA ASN A 294 17.76 -10.91 17.50
C ASN A 294 18.21 -9.48 17.78
N TYR A 295 17.46 -8.45 17.34
CA TYR A 295 18.01 -7.10 17.23
C TYR A 295 17.42 -6.07 18.20
N LYS A 296 16.22 -6.26 18.75
CA LYS A 296 15.59 -5.31 19.69
C LYS A 296 16.52 -4.99 20.87
N LYS A 297 17.25 -5.97 21.38
CA LYS A 297 18.20 -5.79 22.50
C LYS A 297 19.43 -4.94 22.15
N LYS A 298 19.78 -4.85 20.87
CA LYS A 298 20.88 -3.98 20.39
C LYS A 298 20.45 -2.51 20.33
N MET A 299 19.15 -2.25 20.42
CA MET A 299 18.55 -0.93 20.28
C MET A 299 18.15 -0.37 21.65
N ARG A 300 18.51 0.89 21.93
CA ARG A 300 18.11 1.60 23.14
C ARG A 300 16.84 2.41 22.88
N THR A 301 15.69 1.82 23.25
CA THR A 301 14.37 2.45 23.12
C THR A 301 14.14 3.50 24.22
N PRO A 302 13.51 4.66 23.92
CA PRO A 302 13.10 5.63 24.92
C PRO A 302 12.16 5.06 25.98
N LYS A 303 12.36 5.41 27.24
CA LYS A 303 11.58 4.82 28.36
C LYS A 303 10.06 5.05 28.23
N TYR A 304 9.64 6.22 27.75
CA TYR A 304 8.22 6.55 27.63
C TYR A 304 7.48 5.60 26.65
N LEU A 305 8.18 5.06 25.63
CA LEU A 305 7.58 4.10 24.69
C LEU A 305 7.28 2.75 25.35
N TYR A 306 8.10 2.32 26.31
CA TYR A 306 7.78 1.15 27.13
C TYR A 306 6.55 1.38 28.01
N THR A 307 6.43 2.59 28.60
CA THR A 307 5.27 2.95 29.42
C THR A 307 3.97 2.98 28.61
N LEU A 308 4.06 3.33 27.33
CA LEU A 308 2.92 3.38 26.39
C LEU A 308 2.70 2.06 25.62
N GLU A 309 3.49 1.02 25.89
CA GLU A 309 3.46 -0.27 25.16
C GLU A 309 3.63 -0.08 23.63
N LEU A 310 4.46 0.88 23.22
CA LEU A 310 4.74 1.25 21.83
C LEU A 310 6.18 0.93 21.40
N ASP A 311 6.93 0.20 22.23
CA ASP A 311 8.33 -0.15 22.00
C ASP A 311 8.57 -1.13 20.84
N ASP A 312 7.51 -1.74 20.31
CA ASP A 312 7.52 -2.61 19.13
C ASP A 312 6.54 -2.18 18.05
N ILE A 313 6.17 -0.89 18.06
CA ILE A 313 5.17 -0.34 17.15
C ILE A 313 5.51 -0.67 15.68
N ASN A 314 4.53 -1.21 14.96
CA ASN A 314 4.63 -1.61 13.55
C ASN A 314 5.72 -2.66 13.24
N SER A 315 6.23 -3.40 14.23
CA SER A 315 7.21 -4.47 14.02
C SER A 315 6.67 -5.62 13.17
N LYS A 316 5.34 -5.84 13.15
CA LYS A 316 4.69 -6.91 12.37
C LYS A 316 4.73 -6.67 10.87
N ASP A 317 4.76 -5.42 10.45
CA ASP A 317 4.75 -5.01 9.04
C ASP A 317 5.96 -4.16 8.64
N ALA A 318 6.93 -4.00 9.54
CA ALA A 318 8.13 -3.20 9.32
C ALA A 318 7.86 -1.73 8.96
N THR A 319 6.67 -1.20 9.23
CA THR A 319 6.25 0.18 8.94
C THR A 319 6.21 0.54 7.45
N SER A 320 6.98 -0.14 6.60
CA SER A 320 7.21 0.18 5.19
C SER A 320 7.44 -1.09 4.38
N LEU A 321 6.82 -1.18 3.21
CA LEU A 321 7.03 -2.32 2.33
C LEU A 321 8.50 -2.43 1.88
N PHE A 322 9.18 -1.29 1.64
CA PHE A 322 10.60 -1.30 1.29
C PHE A 322 11.47 -1.84 2.42
N ILE A 323 11.27 -1.36 3.65
CA ILE A 323 12.01 -1.84 4.82
C ILE A 323 11.79 -3.35 5.03
N ARG A 324 10.55 -3.80 4.88
CA ARG A 324 10.19 -5.20 4.98
C ARG A 324 10.86 -6.06 3.90
N LEU A 325 10.87 -5.58 2.65
CA LEU A 325 11.53 -6.27 1.55
C LEU A 325 13.05 -6.36 1.74
N ILE A 326 13.70 -5.33 2.27
CA ILE A 326 15.13 -5.39 2.63
C ILE A 326 15.37 -6.45 3.71
N SER A 327 14.59 -6.42 4.79
CA SER A 327 14.76 -7.36 5.91
C SER A 327 14.52 -8.80 5.48
N GLU A 328 13.44 -9.07 4.74
CA GLU A 328 12.99 -10.42 4.44
C GLU A 328 13.61 -11.02 3.19
N PHE A 329 14.04 -10.20 2.20
CA PHE A 329 14.61 -10.65 0.92
C PHE A 329 15.98 -10.06 0.59
N GLY A 330 16.54 -9.22 1.45
CA GLY A 330 17.87 -8.67 1.27
C GLY A 330 18.05 -7.95 -0.05
N ILE A 331 19.14 -8.28 -0.76
CA ILE A 331 19.47 -7.68 -2.07
C ILE A 331 18.38 -7.94 -3.12
N ILE A 332 17.71 -9.08 -3.06
CA ILE A 332 16.61 -9.40 -3.99
C ILE A 332 15.45 -8.40 -3.78
N GLY A 333 15.12 -8.09 -2.53
CA GLY A 333 14.09 -7.10 -2.17
C GLY A 333 14.45 -5.69 -2.65
N ILE A 334 15.72 -5.30 -2.51
CA ILE A 334 16.24 -4.02 -3.02
C ILE A 334 16.09 -3.96 -4.54
N LEU A 335 16.58 -4.96 -5.27
CA LEU A 335 16.50 -5.00 -6.73
C LEU A 335 15.06 -5.01 -7.24
N ALA A 336 14.16 -5.76 -6.61
CA ALA A 336 12.74 -5.78 -6.94
C ALA A 336 12.09 -4.40 -6.75
N THR A 337 12.43 -3.71 -5.66
CA THR A 337 11.94 -2.34 -5.40
C THR A 337 12.42 -1.35 -6.46
N PHE A 338 13.71 -1.34 -6.79
CA PHE A 338 14.24 -0.46 -7.85
C PHE A 338 13.62 -0.77 -9.20
N TYR A 339 13.45 -2.04 -9.55
CA TYR A 339 12.77 -2.43 -10.77
C TYR A 339 11.32 -1.90 -10.83
N MET A 340 10.57 -2.03 -9.73
CA MET A 340 9.21 -1.50 -9.63
C MET A 340 9.18 0.02 -9.79
N ILE A 341 10.09 0.75 -9.14
CA ILE A 341 10.21 2.21 -9.29
C ILE A 341 10.48 2.59 -10.75
N ILE A 342 11.38 1.88 -11.44
CA ILE A 342 11.67 2.13 -12.86
C ILE A 342 10.41 1.91 -13.72
N LEU A 343 9.65 0.84 -13.47
CA LEU A 343 8.38 0.59 -14.18
C LEU A 343 7.37 1.74 -13.94
N ILE A 344 7.22 2.17 -12.70
CA ILE A 344 6.32 3.27 -12.34
C ILE A 344 6.74 4.57 -13.05
N VAL A 345 8.01 4.95 -12.99
CA VAL A 345 8.51 6.17 -13.66
C VAL A 345 8.29 6.12 -15.17
N ARG A 346 8.38 4.93 -15.78
CA ARG A 346 8.09 4.77 -17.23
C ARG A 346 6.65 5.10 -17.58
N THR A 347 5.68 4.82 -16.71
CA THR A 347 4.27 5.14 -16.97
C THR A 347 4.03 6.65 -17.12
N PHE A 348 4.79 7.48 -16.41
CA PHE A 348 4.68 8.93 -16.48
C PHE A 348 5.20 9.56 -17.79
N LYS A 349 5.88 8.78 -18.64
CA LYS A 349 6.28 9.22 -19.98
C LYS A 349 5.10 9.23 -20.96
N ASP A 350 4.09 8.39 -20.73
CA ASP A 350 2.91 8.25 -21.59
C ASP A 350 1.66 8.83 -20.89
N LYS A 351 1.13 9.92 -21.44
CA LYS A 351 -0.05 10.60 -20.90
C LYS A 351 -1.33 9.76 -20.94
N SER A 352 -1.38 8.70 -21.77
CA SER A 352 -2.54 7.81 -21.86
C SER A 352 -2.64 6.83 -20.68
N GLN A 353 -1.54 6.57 -20.00
CA GLN A 353 -1.44 5.58 -18.89
C GLN A 353 -1.89 6.16 -17.54
N ILE A 354 -3.07 6.81 -17.51
CA ILE A 354 -3.57 7.47 -16.29
C ILE A 354 -3.81 6.46 -15.16
N VAL A 355 -4.34 5.29 -15.48
CA VAL A 355 -4.61 4.23 -14.48
C VAL A 355 -3.30 3.73 -13.87
N GLU A 356 -2.31 3.43 -14.70
CA GLU A 356 -0.99 2.95 -14.27
C GLU A 356 -0.24 4.00 -13.44
N GLN A 357 -0.34 5.27 -13.82
CA GLN A 357 0.23 6.39 -13.06
C GLN A 357 -0.42 6.51 -11.68
N SER A 358 -1.76 6.40 -11.62
CA SER A 358 -2.52 6.42 -10.36
C SER A 358 -2.07 5.30 -9.43
N ILE A 359 -1.95 4.08 -9.97
CA ILE A 359 -1.49 2.91 -9.22
C ILE A 359 -0.02 3.05 -8.84
N GLY A 360 0.80 3.64 -9.72
CA GLY A 360 2.21 3.90 -9.43
C GLY A 360 2.39 4.78 -8.20
N ILE A 361 1.57 5.82 -8.03
CA ILE A 361 1.60 6.66 -6.82
C ILE A 361 1.25 5.81 -5.57
N TYR A 362 0.22 4.96 -5.64
CA TYR A 362 -0.11 4.04 -4.54
C TYR A 362 1.07 3.16 -4.15
N ILE A 363 1.71 2.52 -5.13
CA ILE A 363 2.84 1.62 -4.87
C ILE A 363 4.01 2.38 -4.23
N LEU A 364 4.32 3.60 -4.68
CA LEU A 364 5.37 4.43 -4.09
C LEU A 364 5.06 4.77 -2.62
N LEU A 365 3.81 5.13 -2.31
CA LEU A 365 3.40 5.39 -0.94
C LEU A 365 3.50 4.13 -0.07
N LYS A 366 3.10 2.98 -0.61
CA LYS A 366 3.19 1.69 0.05
C LYS A 366 4.65 1.29 0.34
N LEU A 367 5.56 1.56 -0.60
CA LEU A 367 7.00 1.37 -0.39
C LEU A 367 7.53 2.27 0.72
N PHE A 368 7.00 3.47 0.89
CA PHE A 368 7.42 4.41 1.91
C PHE A 368 6.77 4.13 3.28
N ARG A 369 5.48 3.76 3.29
CA ARG A 369 4.68 3.52 4.50
C ARG A 369 3.75 2.35 4.28
N ASP A 370 3.47 1.54 5.33
CA ASP A 370 2.64 0.35 5.31
C ASP A 370 3.28 -0.87 4.63
N GLY A 371 3.86 -1.74 5.43
CA GLY A 371 4.56 -2.95 4.98
C GLY A 371 3.70 -4.21 4.90
N HIS A 372 2.38 -4.13 5.04
CA HIS A 372 1.51 -5.30 4.90
C HIS A 372 1.55 -5.88 3.49
N TYR A 373 1.74 -7.20 3.37
CA TYR A 373 1.79 -7.90 2.07
C TYR A 373 0.41 -8.19 1.46
N PHE A 374 -0.64 -8.21 2.25
CA PHE A 374 -1.99 -8.55 1.77
C PHE A 374 -3.09 -7.69 2.41
N PRO A 375 -2.91 -6.35 2.46
CA PRO A 375 -4.04 -5.51 2.72
C PRO A 375 -5.04 -5.62 1.55
N PRO A 376 -6.29 -5.27 1.76
CA PRO A 376 -7.35 -5.46 0.77
C PRO A 376 -7.03 -4.97 -0.63
N GLU A 377 -6.32 -3.85 -0.73
CA GLU A 377 -6.08 -3.14 -1.98
C GLU A 377 -4.79 -3.50 -2.71
N LEU A 378 -3.77 -4.07 -2.04
CA LEU A 378 -2.45 -4.25 -2.65
C LEU A 378 -2.49 -5.11 -3.91
N PHE A 379 -3.05 -6.33 -3.82
CA PHE A 379 -3.13 -7.23 -4.97
C PHE A 379 -4.13 -6.76 -6.02
N PHE A 380 -5.15 -6.01 -5.62
CA PHE A 380 -6.04 -5.34 -6.57
C PHE A 380 -5.24 -4.40 -7.47
N PHE A 381 -4.47 -3.48 -6.91
CA PHE A 381 -3.68 -2.53 -7.68
C PHE A 381 -2.52 -3.18 -8.43
N LEU A 382 -1.75 -4.07 -7.78
CA LEU A 382 -0.63 -4.74 -8.42
C LEU A 382 -1.07 -5.55 -9.66
N LEU A 383 -2.24 -6.17 -9.62
CA LEU A 383 -2.73 -6.97 -10.73
C LEU A 383 -3.32 -6.14 -11.86
N ILE A 384 -3.98 -5.01 -11.58
CA ILE A 384 -4.35 -4.06 -12.64
C ILE A 384 -3.09 -3.56 -13.35
N PHE A 385 -2.05 -3.22 -12.59
CA PHE A 385 -0.76 -2.79 -13.13
C PHE A 385 -0.10 -3.90 -13.96
N TYR A 386 -0.06 -5.12 -13.45
CA TYR A 386 0.45 -6.30 -14.16
C TYR A 386 -0.28 -6.56 -15.50
N PHE A 387 -1.60 -6.55 -15.50
CA PHE A 387 -2.38 -6.77 -16.72
C PHE A 387 -2.18 -5.66 -17.76
N SER A 388 -1.90 -4.45 -17.35
CA SER A 388 -1.58 -3.35 -18.26
C SER A 388 -0.30 -3.61 -19.05
N TYR A 389 0.71 -4.23 -18.43
CA TYR A 389 1.97 -4.57 -19.11
C TYR A 389 1.87 -5.85 -19.94
N THR A 390 1.20 -6.87 -19.44
CA THR A 390 1.11 -8.17 -20.15
C THR A 390 0.23 -8.10 -21.39
N LYS A 391 -0.90 -7.40 -21.35
CA LYS A 391 -1.77 -7.23 -22.52
C LYS A 391 -1.09 -6.44 -23.64
N SER A 392 -0.33 -5.42 -23.34
CA SER A 392 0.42 -4.66 -24.36
C SER A 392 1.49 -5.52 -25.05
N PHE A 393 2.02 -6.53 -24.38
CA PHE A 393 3.02 -7.44 -24.95
C PHE A 393 2.39 -8.44 -25.95
N PHE A 394 1.19 -8.95 -25.64
CA PHE A 394 0.47 -9.89 -26.51
C PHE A 394 -0.05 -9.21 -27.79
N PHE A 395 -0.62 -8.03 -27.71
CA PHE A 395 -1.09 -7.30 -28.90
C PHE A 395 0.04 -6.89 -29.84
N LYS A 396 1.26 -6.64 -29.33
CA LYS A 396 2.41 -6.32 -30.17
C LYS A 396 2.92 -7.53 -30.96
N ASN A 397 2.72 -8.74 -30.46
CA ASN A 397 3.10 -9.99 -31.14
C ASN A 397 2.05 -10.44 -32.17
N GLU A 398 0.75 -10.19 -31.95
CA GLU A 398 -0.29 -10.48 -32.93
C GLU A 398 -0.23 -9.54 -34.15
N GLY A 399 0.14 -8.28 -33.96
CA GLY A 399 0.35 -7.33 -35.07
C GLY A 399 1.54 -7.66 -35.98
N ASN A 400 2.52 -8.41 -35.49
CA ASN A 400 3.68 -8.86 -36.29
C ASN A 400 3.46 -10.20 -36.99
N LEU A 401 2.41 -10.96 -36.64
CA LEU A 401 2.07 -12.23 -37.29
C LEU A 401 1.09 -12.07 -38.46
N SER A 402 0.50 -10.89 -38.66
CA SER A 402 -0.41 -10.59 -39.76
C SER A 402 0.29 -9.94 -41.00
N HIS A 403 1.60 -9.83 -41.01
CA HIS A 403 2.39 -9.28 -42.11
C HIS A 403 3.47 -10.23 -42.65
N ASN A 404 3.31 -11.55 -42.44
CA ASN A 404 4.12 -12.57 -43.14
C ASN A 404 3.24 -13.51 -43.95
#